data_47a5e2f36c3be57a5ca4faa3de80b738
#
_entry.id   47a5e2f36c3be57a5ca4faa3de80b738
#
_cell.length_a   1.000
_cell.length_b   1.000
_cell.length_c   1.000
_cell.angle_alpha   90.00
_cell.angle_beta   90.00
_cell.angle_gamma   90.00
#
_symmetry.space_group_name_H-M   'P 1'
#
loop_
_entity.id
_entity.type
_entity.pdbx_description
1 polymer ?
#
loop_
_entity_poly.entity_id
_entity_poly.type
_entity_poly.pdbx_seq_one_letter_code
_entity_poly.pdbx_strand_id
1 'polypeptide(L)'
;MVSLPKPQVIITHESDLDGLVSGVLLQRLARKLFDVNVPLEAHHYQTWKQRELRENSAWVCDLSFEARLDRPNWLVVDHHATEAVPTSAQLVHDLTKSAGLLCYELCREHELASPELDRLVQFNNVADLFLEEDPDFAAANDFASLIKVYGFWNIHSLIDGRLEALLDHPLLEVMRVKRKIEDPLGFDWSRQNVQGLGGGVGFVETVVGNNNLIVHQLLEQKATPHSVLVTLYRRTNGIVIASFRSRNGEALKIAEKFQGGGHANAAGATMPKTVRNIPDALIYIRKILNPLPTRQGALNSLESAFAALDTKAPGDS
;
A
#
# COMPACT_ATOMS: atom_id res chain seq x y z
N MET A 1 -16.92 27.56 6.77
CA MET A 1 -15.55 27.15 6.45
C MET A 1 -14.76 27.02 7.73
N VAL A 2 -14.12 25.89 7.95
CA VAL A 2 -13.21 25.69 9.09
C VAL A 2 -11.96 26.52 8.82
N SER A 3 -11.49 27.30 9.80
CA SER A 3 -10.27 28.08 9.66
C SER A 3 -9.07 27.13 9.70
N LEU A 4 -8.35 26.99 8.60
CA LEU A 4 -7.16 26.16 8.53
C LEU A 4 -5.96 26.89 9.19
N PRO A 5 -5.15 26.22 10.01
CA PRO A 5 -3.95 26.81 10.60
C PRO A 5 -2.85 26.99 9.54
N LYS A 6 -2.09 28.09 9.59
CA LYS A 6 -0.96 28.30 8.69
C LYS A 6 0.15 27.27 8.97
N PRO A 7 0.52 26.39 8.01
CA PRO A 7 1.50 25.33 8.24
C PRO A 7 2.94 25.85 8.14
N GLN A 8 3.84 25.25 8.92
CA GLN A 8 5.29 25.42 8.80
C GLN A 8 5.88 24.41 7.80
N VAL A 9 5.24 23.26 7.66
CA VAL A 9 5.63 22.17 6.77
C VAL A 9 4.39 21.41 6.31
N ILE A 10 4.45 20.85 5.11
CA ILE A 10 3.50 19.87 4.59
C ILE A 10 4.23 18.54 4.51
N ILE A 11 3.62 17.49 5.06
CA ILE A 11 4.21 16.15 5.16
C ILE A 11 3.30 15.16 4.45
N THR A 12 3.87 14.35 3.56
CA THR A 12 3.12 13.40 2.75
C THR A 12 3.82 12.05 2.63
N HIS A 13 3.12 11.06 2.03
CA HIS A 13 3.67 9.77 1.69
C HIS A 13 4.55 9.84 0.42
N GLU A 14 5.69 9.13 0.41
CA GLU A 14 6.68 9.20 -0.69
C GLU A 14 6.49 8.09 -1.75
N SER A 15 5.67 7.07 -1.48
CA SER A 15 5.76 5.82 -2.25
C SER A 15 4.84 5.75 -3.46
N ASP A 16 3.89 6.66 -3.63
CA ASP A 16 2.83 6.58 -4.62
C ASP A 16 2.35 7.93 -5.15
N LEU A 17 1.37 7.85 -6.04
CA LEU A 17 0.79 9.02 -6.69
C LEU A 17 -0.06 9.83 -5.71
N ASP A 18 -0.75 9.17 -4.77
CA ASP A 18 -1.66 9.83 -3.83
C ASP A 18 -0.89 10.80 -2.92
N GLY A 19 0.26 10.36 -2.41
CA GLY A 19 1.15 11.23 -1.65
C GLY A 19 1.67 12.42 -2.45
N LEU A 20 1.99 12.26 -3.75
CA LEU A 20 2.42 13.38 -4.60
C LEU A 20 1.29 14.37 -4.84
N VAL A 21 0.11 13.87 -5.23
CA VAL A 21 -1.05 14.71 -5.54
C VAL A 21 -1.51 15.47 -4.31
N SER A 22 -1.69 14.78 -3.18
CA SER A 22 -2.14 15.39 -1.92
C SER A 22 -1.15 16.44 -1.40
N GLY A 23 0.16 16.12 -1.40
CA GLY A 23 1.18 17.03 -0.94
C GLY A 23 1.26 18.33 -1.75
N VAL A 24 1.25 18.24 -3.09
CA VAL A 24 1.29 19.41 -3.98
C VAL A 24 0.00 20.23 -3.91
N LEU A 25 -1.16 19.57 -3.80
CA LEU A 25 -2.45 20.28 -3.61
C LEU A 25 -2.44 21.10 -2.32
N LEU A 26 -1.97 20.54 -1.22
CA LEU A 26 -1.87 21.25 0.05
C LEU A 26 -0.83 22.41 -0.03
N GLN A 27 0.28 22.28 -0.78
CA GLN A 27 1.18 23.40 -1.01
C GLN A 27 0.49 24.55 -1.76
N ARG A 28 -0.31 24.26 -2.80
CA ARG A 28 -1.11 25.26 -3.53
C ARG A 28 -2.13 25.92 -2.63
N LEU A 29 -2.81 25.13 -1.78
CA LEU A 29 -3.77 25.65 -0.82
C LEU A 29 -3.12 26.58 0.20
N ALA A 30 -1.98 26.20 0.77
CA ALA A 30 -1.24 27.03 1.70
C ALA A 30 -0.77 28.35 1.05
N ARG A 31 -0.31 28.30 -0.20
CA ARG A 31 0.04 29.49 -0.98
C ARG A 31 -1.16 30.42 -1.21
N LYS A 32 -2.32 29.85 -1.57
CA LYS A 32 -3.56 30.62 -1.78
C LYS A 32 -4.03 31.32 -0.52
N LEU A 33 -3.99 30.61 0.63
CA LEU A 33 -4.54 31.10 1.90
C LEU A 33 -3.61 32.08 2.63
N PHE A 34 -2.30 31.85 2.55
CA PHE A 34 -1.33 32.52 3.42
C PHE A 34 -0.23 33.29 2.66
N ASP A 35 -0.22 33.21 1.33
CA ASP A 35 0.81 33.79 0.46
C ASP A 35 2.24 33.32 0.85
N VAL A 36 2.40 32.02 1.14
CA VAL A 36 3.68 31.43 1.53
C VAL A 36 3.98 30.17 0.73
N ASN A 37 5.26 29.97 0.43
CA ASN A 37 5.75 28.69 -0.08
C ASN A 37 6.14 27.79 1.12
N VAL A 38 5.32 26.78 1.40
CA VAL A 38 5.55 25.86 2.50
C VAL A 38 6.40 24.70 1.99
N PRO A 39 7.47 24.30 2.72
CA PRO A 39 8.27 23.16 2.35
C PRO A 39 7.42 21.87 2.38
N LEU A 40 7.66 20.99 1.39
CA LEU A 40 7.08 19.65 1.30
C LEU A 40 8.13 18.65 1.76
N GLU A 41 7.75 17.75 2.66
CA GLU A 41 8.51 16.57 3.05
C GLU A 41 7.71 15.33 2.68
N ALA A 42 8.34 14.38 2.00
CA ALA A 42 7.75 13.10 1.70
C ALA A 42 8.49 11.97 2.43
N HIS A 43 7.75 11.05 3.01
CA HIS A 43 8.30 9.99 3.84
C HIS A 43 7.75 8.63 3.48
N HIS A 44 8.60 7.63 3.42
CA HIS A 44 8.17 6.24 3.53
C HIS A 44 7.71 5.94 4.96
N TYR A 45 6.79 4.99 5.12
CA TYR A 45 6.21 4.63 6.40
C TYR A 45 7.23 4.43 7.55
N GLN A 46 8.39 3.81 7.28
CA GLN A 46 9.41 3.60 8.32
C GLN A 46 10.13 4.88 8.73
N THR A 47 10.47 5.75 7.77
CA THR A 47 11.09 7.04 8.07
C THR A 47 10.10 7.97 8.73
N TRP A 48 8.84 7.90 8.32
CA TRP A 48 7.74 8.61 8.97
C TRP A 48 7.62 8.26 10.46
N LYS A 49 7.61 6.98 10.82
CA LYS A 49 7.55 6.57 12.24
C LYS A 49 8.71 7.10 13.10
N GLN A 50 9.85 7.35 12.50
CA GLN A 50 11.05 7.83 13.19
C GLN A 50 11.20 9.36 13.15
N ARG A 51 10.38 10.05 12.34
CA ARG A 51 10.43 11.51 12.21
C ARG A 51 9.98 12.17 13.52
N GLU A 52 10.84 12.98 14.10
CA GLU A 52 10.48 13.83 15.23
C GLU A 52 9.55 14.96 14.77
N LEU A 53 8.51 15.20 15.54
CA LEU A 53 7.52 16.23 15.28
C LEU A 53 7.84 17.47 16.12
N ARG A 54 8.55 18.42 15.54
CA ARG A 54 9.03 19.63 16.24
C ARG A 54 8.22 20.89 15.90
N GLU A 55 7.40 20.82 14.87
CA GLU A 55 6.63 21.95 14.34
C GLU A 55 5.46 22.29 15.27
N ASN A 56 5.19 23.58 15.42
CA ASN A 56 4.01 24.05 16.14
C ASN A 56 2.73 23.96 15.29
N SER A 57 2.88 23.92 13.96
CA SER A 57 1.79 23.79 13.00
C SER A 57 2.28 23.01 11.78
N ALA A 58 1.53 22.01 11.36
CA ALA A 58 1.84 21.21 10.17
C ALA A 58 0.56 20.72 9.50
N TRP A 59 0.67 20.47 8.18
CA TRP A 59 -0.35 19.72 7.44
C TRP A 59 0.25 18.39 7.02
N VAL A 60 -0.48 17.32 7.33
CA VAL A 60 -0.09 15.94 7.04
C VAL A 60 -1.13 15.35 6.11
N CYS A 61 -0.72 14.69 5.04
CA CYS A 61 -1.63 14.02 4.11
C CYS A 61 -1.11 12.63 3.72
N ASP A 62 -2.05 11.71 3.46
CA ASP A 62 -1.77 10.33 3.04
C ASP A 62 -0.82 9.57 3.99
N LEU A 63 -0.95 9.84 5.27
CA LEU A 63 -0.24 9.19 6.36
C LEU A 63 -1.21 8.99 7.51
N SER A 64 -1.39 7.73 7.93
CA SER A 64 -2.41 7.34 8.92
C SER A 64 -2.40 8.23 10.15
N PHE A 65 -3.60 8.68 10.53
CA PHE A 65 -3.76 9.46 11.77
C PHE A 65 -3.38 8.61 12.98
N GLU A 66 -2.45 9.10 13.78
CA GLU A 66 -1.97 8.48 15.02
C GLU A 66 -1.93 9.52 16.16
N ALA A 67 -2.00 9.05 17.40
CA ALA A 67 -2.07 9.92 18.58
C ALA A 67 -0.97 11.01 18.64
N ARG A 68 0.22 10.77 18.07
CA ARG A 68 1.30 11.77 18.03
C ARG A 68 0.98 12.96 17.12
N LEU A 69 0.01 12.83 16.19
CA LEU A 69 -0.45 13.88 15.29
C LEU A 69 -1.58 14.71 15.90
N ASP A 70 -2.17 14.28 17.00
CA ASP A 70 -3.25 14.99 17.68
C ASP A 70 -2.72 16.22 18.43
N ARG A 71 -2.34 17.24 17.68
CA ARG A 71 -1.70 18.45 18.19
C ARG A 71 -2.47 19.70 17.75
N PRO A 72 -2.54 20.75 18.62
CA PRO A 72 -3.13 22.03 18.23
C PRO A 72 -2.46 22.58 16.96
N ASN A 73 -3.24 23.20 16.09
CA ASN A 73 -2.79 23.78 14.81
C ASN A 73 -2.24 22.77 13.80
N TRP A 74 -2.58 21.50 13.95
CA TRP A 74 -2.29 20.47 12.96
C TRP A 74 -3.54 20.12 12.17
N LEU A 75 -3.36 19.94 10.84
CA LEU A 75 -4.36 19.39 9.94
C LEU A 75 -3.84 18.04 9.45
N VAL A 76 -4.70 17.03 9.52
CA VAL A 76 -4.42 15.72 8.92
C VAL A 76 -5.51 15.41 7.90
N VAL A 77 -5.12 15.08 6.68
CA VAL A 77 -6.01 14.66 5.59
C VAL A 77 -5.63 13.25 5.19
N ASP A 78 -6.45 12.29 5.55
CA ASP A 78 -6.10 10.87 5.42
C ASP A 78 -7.32 9.99 5.13
N HIS A 79 -7.06 8.81 4.56
CA HIS A 79 -8.09 7.84 4.23
C HIS A 79 -7.80 6.43 4.78
N HIS A 80 -6.72 6.26 5.51
CA HIS A 80 -6.37 4.98 6.11
C HIS A 80 -7.23 4.69 7.34
N ALA A 81 -7.48 3.41 7.61
CA ALA A 81 -8.15 3.00 8.85
C ALA A 81 -7.36 3.45 10.08
N THR A 82 -8.04 4.07 11.04
CA THR A 82 -7.46 4.48 12.32
C THR A 82 -8.44 4.27 13.46
N GLU A 83 -7.93 3.90 14.63
CA GLU A 83 -8.69 3.85 15.88
C GLU A 83 -8.49 5.14 16.70
N ALA A 84 -7.54 5.98 16.31
CA ALA A 84 -7.26 7.23 17.02
C ALA A 84 -8.35 8.27 16.73
N VAL A 85 -8.80 8.94 17.80
CA VAL A 85 -9.82 10.00 17.73
C VAL A 85 -9.14 11.33 17.97
N PRO A 86 -9.27 12.32 17.06
CA PRO A 86 -8.67 13.63 17.25
C PRO A 86 -9.37 14.41 18.37
N THR A 87 -8.58 15.06 19.20
CA THR A 87 -9.05 15.97 20.27
C THR A 87 -8.56 17.40 20.06
N SER A 88 -7.43 17.57 19.39
CA SER A 88 -6.75 18.86 19.19
C SER A 88 -6.48 19.16 17.73
N ALA A 89 -6.10 18.15 16.95
CA ALA A 89 -5.85 18.29 15.53
C ALA A 89 -7.15 18.36 14.73
N GLN A 90 -7.10 19.02 13.57
CA GLN A 90 -8.17 18.94 12.58
C GLN A 90 -7.94 17.69 11.73
N LEU A 91 -8.93 16.80 11.66
CA LEU A 91 -8.88 15.60 10.84
C LEU A 91 -9.94 15.65 9.74
N VAL A 92 -9.52 15.54 8.48
CA VAL A 92 -10.36 15.28 7.31
C VAL A 92 -10.12 13.84 6.92
N HIS A 93 -11.15 13.00 7.07
CA HIS A 93 -10.99 11.55 6.94
C HIS A 93 -12.21 10.91 6.27
N ASP A 94 -11.95 10.11 5.24
CA ASP A 94 -12.97 9.33 4.54
C ASP A 94 -12.31 8.10 3.90
N LEU A 95 -12.70 6.89 4.34
CA LEU A 95 -12.17 5.62 3.84
C LEU A 95 -12.55 5.31 2.38
N THR A 96 -13.50 6.06 1.80
CA THR A 96 -14.03 5.83 0.45
C THR A 96 -13.40 6.73 -0.60
N LYS A 97 -12.45 7.58 -0.20
CA LYS A 97 -11.75 8.54 -1.06
C LYS A 97 -10.25 8.44 -0.82
N SER A 98 -9.44 8.69 -1.86
CA SER A 98 -8.00 8.88 -1.68
C SER A 98 -7.69 10.18 -0.94
N ALA A 99 -6.51 10.29 -0.31
CA ALA A 99 -6.09 11.52 0.35
C ALA A 99 -5.98 12.68 -0.64
N GLY A 100 -5.56 12.42 -1.88
CA GLY A 100 -5.52 13.41 -2.95
C GLY A 100 -6.91 13.97 -3.30
N LEU A 101 -7.96 13.14 -3.31
CA LEU A 101 -9.31 13.61 -3.53
C LEU A 101 -9.79 14.47 -2.34
N LEU A 102 -9.51 14.07 -1.11
CA LEU A 102 -9.85 14.85 0.09
C LEU A 102 -9.12 16.21 0.10
N CYS A 103 -7.83 16.22 -0.24
CA CYS A 103 -7.07 17.47 -0.38
C CYS A 103 -7.63 18.37 -1.50
N TYR A 104 -8.10 17.77 -2.59
CA TYR A 104 -8.68 18.50 -3.69
C TYR A 104 -10.05 19.11 -3.33
N GLU A 105 -10.87 18.42 -2.55
CA GLU A 105 -12.12 18.97 -2.03
C GLU A 105 -11.86 20.23 -1.20
N LEU A 106 -10.83 20.24 -0.35
CA LEU A 106 -10.39 21.46 0.35
C LEU A 106 -9.93 22.56 -0.63
N CYS A 107 -9.20 22.20 -1.67
CA CYS A 107 -8.78 23.15 -2.70
C CYS A 107 -9.97 23.75 -3.46
N ARG A 108 -11.00 22.97 -3.75
CA ARG A 108 -12.25 23.44 -4.41
C ARG A 108 -13.00 24.49 -3.58
N GLU A 109 -13.05 24.33 -2.27
CA GLU A 109 -13.64 25.32 -1.35
C GLU A 109 -12.93 26.68 -1.42
N HIS A 110 -11.69 26.71 -1.93
CA HIS A 110 -10.87 27.90 -2.04
C HIS A 110 -10.54 28.29 -3.50
N GLU A 111 -11.40 27.94 -4.44
CA GLU A 111 -11.31 28.33 -5.86
C GLU A 111 -10.03 27.85 -6.58
N LEU A 112 -9.50 26.69 -6.20
CA LEU A 112 -8.33 26.06 -6.84
C LEU A 112 -8.72 24.89 -7.75
N ALA A 113 -9.99 24.81 -8.18
CA ALA A 113 -10.45 23.77 -9.09
C ALA A 113 -10.12 24.12 -10.55
N SER A 114 -9.83 23.09 -11.34
CA SER A 114 -9.77 23.14 -12.80
C SER A 114 -10.18 21.81 -13.40
N PRO A 115 -10.66 21.78 -14.67
CA PRO A 115 -11.01 20.54 -15.35
C PRO A 115 -9.82 19.54 -15.41
N GLU A 116 -8.60 20.05 -15.56
CA GLU A 116 -7.39 19.24 -15.59
C GLU A 116 -7.12 18.59 -14.22
N LEU A 117 -7.27 19.36 -13.14
CA LEU A 117 -7.15 18.82 -11.79
C LEU A 117 -8.26 17.83 -11.45
N ASP A 118 -9.51 18.11 -11.84
CA ASP A 118 -10.63 17.17 -11.68
C ASP A 118 -10.26 15.80 -12.29
N ARG A 119 -9.74 15.82 -13.53
CA ARG A 119 -9.36 14.59 -14.22
C ARG A 119 -8.19 13.87 -13.57
N LEU A 120 -7.14 14.61 -13.20
CA LEU A 120 -5.96 13.99 -12.56
C LEU A 120 -6.30 13.38 -11.20
N VAL A 121 -7.06 14.09 -10.38
CA VAL A 121 -7.49 13.62 -9.07
C VAL A 121 -8.40 12.40 -9.18
N GLN A 122 -9.24 12.35 -10.24
CA GLN A 122 -10.04 11.15 -10.52
C GLN A 122 -9.15 9.96 -10.86
N PHE A 123 -8.13 10.09 -11.71
CA PHE A 123 -7.17 9.03 -11.96
C PHE A 123 -6.45 8.59 -10.69
N ASN A 124 -6.04 9.55 -9.87
CA ASN A 124 -5.42 9.25 -8.58
C ASN A 124 -6.33 8.41 -7.69
N ASN A 125 -7.58 8.85 -7.51
CA ASN A 125 -8.56 8.17 -6.67
C ASN A 125 -8.87 6.74 -7.17
N VAL A 126 -9.00 6.57 -8.49
CA VAL A 126 -9.23 5.25 -9.11
C VAL A 126 -8.06 4.30 -8.88
N ALA A 127 -6.82 4.79 -9.03
CA ALA A 127 -5.63 3.97 -8.85
C ALA A 127 -5.37 3.61 -7.38
N ASP A 128 -5.56 4.56 -6.48
CA ASP A 128 -5.26 4.43 -5.06
C ASP A 128 -6.24 3.48 -4.36
N LEU A 129 -7.53 3.67 -4.60
CA LEU A 129 -8.59 2.80 -4.08
C LEU A 129 -8.73 1.49 -4.87
N PHE A 130 -7.95 1.31 -5.94
CA PHE A 130 -8.00 0.13 -6.80
C PHE A 130 -9.40 -0.15 -7.36
N LEU A 131 -10.04 0.87 -7.93
CA LEU A 131 -11.40 0.78 -8.49
C LEU A 131 -11.37 0.12 -9.88
N GLU A 132 -11.27 -1.21 -9.90
CA GLU A 132 -11.06 -2.01 -11.12
C GLU A 132 -12.21 -1.95 -12.13
N GLU A 133 -13.44 -1.67 -11.68
CA GLU A 133 -14.61 -1.53 -12.54
C GLU A 133 -14.69 -0.14 -13.22
N ASP A 134 -13.82 0.81 -12.82
CA ASP A 134 -13.79 2.12 -13.42
C ASP A 134 -13.18 2.04 -14.85
N PRO A 135 -13.82 2.62 -15.87
CA PRO A 135 -13.31 2.60 -17.25
C PRO A 135 -11.92 3.21 -17.39
N ASP A 136 -11.54 4.11 -16.50
CA ASP A 136 -10.24 4.76 -16.48
C ASP A 136 -9.17 3.98 -15.67
N PHE A 137 -9.49 2.82 -15.07
CA PHE A 137 -8.60 2.06 -14.19
C PHE A 137 -7.22 1.78 -14.81
N ALA A 138 -7.19 1.37 -16.09
CA ALA A 138 -5.94 1.09 -16.79
C ALA A 138 -5.06 2.35 -16.93
N ALA A 139 -5.67 3.49 -17.29
CA ALA A 139 -4.98 4.77 -17.40
C ALA A 139 -4.52 5.26 -16.03
N ALA A 140 -5.37 5.17 -15.00
CA ALA A 140 -5.06 5.52 -13.63
C ALA A 140 -3.81 4.78 -13.10
N ASN A 141 -3.70 3.47 -13.41
CA ASN A 141 -2.51 2.69 -13.04
C ASN A 141 -1.24 3.10 -13.82
N ASP A 142 -1.37 3.62 -15.04
CA ASP A 142 -0.23 4.20 -15.78
C ASP A 142 0.31 5.43 -15.02
N PHE A 143 -0.56 6.32 -14.49
CA PHE A 143 -0.17 7.44 -13.63
C PHE A 143 0.49 6.99 -12.33
N ALA A 144 -0.11 6.05 -11.60
CA ALA A 144 0.46 5.52 -10.37
C ALA A 144 1.83 4.86 -10.59
N SER A 145 2.03 4.24 -11.75
CA SER A 145 3.29 3.60 -12.14
C SER A 145 4.42 4.60 -12.37
N LEU A 146 4.13 5.86 -12.72
CA LEU A 146 5.17 6.91 -12.84
C LEU A 146 5.96 7.05 -11.56
N ILE A 147 5.27 7.17 -10.42
CA ILE A 147 5.94 7.36 -9.13
C ILE A 147 6.73 6.12 -8.72
N LYS A 148 6.17 4.92 -8.97
CA LYS A 148 6.85 3.66 -8.65
C LYS A 148 8.12 3.44 -9.47
N VAL A 149 8.13 3.85 -10.74
CA VAL A 149 9.24 3.64 -11.67
C VAL A 149 10.29 4.74 -11.56
N TYR A 150 9.87 6.00 -11.49
CA TYR A 150 10.78 7.13 -11.56
C TYR A 150 11.06 7.78 -10.21
N GLY A 151 10.26 7.49 -9.17
CA GLY A 151 10.38 8.05 -7.83
C GLY A 151 9.70 9.40 -7.66
N PHE A 152 9.20 9.64 -6.46
CA PHE A 152 8.45 10.83 -6.07
C PHE A 152 9.17 12.14 -6.45
N TRP A 153 10.40 12.33 -5.94
CA TRP A 153 11.13 13.60 -6.12
C TRP A 153 11.55 13.85 -7.56
N ASN A 154 11.82 12.81 -8.33
CA ASN A 154 12.12 12.97 -9.76
C ASN A 154 10.89 13.47 -10.52
N ILE A 155 9.73 12.86 -10.29
CA ILE A 155 8.50 13.33 -10.94
C ILE A 155 8.11 14.71 -10.43
N HIS A 156 8.17 14.96 -9.11
CA HIS A 156 7.92 16.30 -8.54
C HIS A 156 8.78 17.38 -9.22
N SER A 157 10.07 17.10 -9.43
CA SER A 157 11.00 18.03 -10.09
C SER A 157 10.65 18.22 -11.57
N LEU A 158 10.27 17.16 -12.29
CA LEU A 158 9.92 17.24 -13.71
C LEU A 158 8.64 18.05 -13.96
N ILE A 159 7.67 17.99 -13.06
CA ILE A 159 6.42 18.76 -13.19
C ILE A 159 6.51 20.19 -12.61
N ASP A 160 7.59 20.50 -11.89
CA ASP A 160 7.79 21.80 -11.24
C ASP A 160 6.56 22.26 -10.43
N GLY A 161 5.99 21.36 -9.62
CA GLY A 161 4.77 21.60 -8.82
C GLY A 161 3.48 21.79 -9.63
N ARG A 162 3.51 21.59 -10.96
CA ARG A 162 2.32 21.68 -11.83
C ARG A 162 1.75 20.30 -12.08
N LEU A 163 0.83 19.86 -11.21
CA LEU A 163 0.18 18.54 -11.30
C LEU A 163 -0.44 18.28 -12.67
N GLU A 164 -1.01 19.29 -13.31
CA GLU A 164 -1.66 19.22 -14.61
C GLU A 164 -0.68 18.76 -15.71
N ALA A 165 0.61 19.05 -15.54
CA ALA A 165 1.65 18.59 -16.48
C ALA A 165 1.81 17.05 -16.50
N LEU A 166 1.24 16.33 -15.54
CA LEU A 166 1.19 14.88 -15.57
C LEU A 166 0.27 14.36 -16.67
N LEU A 167 -0.82 15.05 -17.00
CA LEU A 167 -1.84 14.56 -17.94
C LEU A 167 -1.31 14.24 -19.33
N ASP A 168 -0.38 15.05 -19.82
CA ASP A 168 0.24 14.89 -21.13
C ASP A 168 1.74 14.58 -21.02
N HIS A 169 2.19 14.08 -19.87
CA HIS A 169 3.61 13.82 -19.65
C HIS A 169 4.10 12.67 -20.54
N PRO A 170 5.19 12.83 -21.31
CA PRO A 170 5.65 11.81 -22.26
C PRO A 170 5.99 10.45 -21.62
N LEU A 171 6.35 10.44 -20.34
CA LEU A 171 6.59 9.19 -19.59
C LEU A 171 5.32 8.34 -19.39
N LEU A 172 4.11 8.89 -19.54
CA LEU A 172 2.87 8.11 -19.54
C LEU A 172 2.81 7.14 -20.72
N GLU A 173 3.31 7.55 -21.91
CA GLU A 173 3.38 6.63 -23.04
C GLU A 173 4.31 5.46 -22.73
N VAL A 174 5.43 5.72 -22.05
CA VAL A 174 6.32 4.64 -21.59
C VAL A 174 5.59 3.70 -20.64
N MET A 175 4.81 4.21 -19.68
CA MET A 175 4.02 3.38 -18.76
C MET A 175 2.97 2.56 -19.51
N ARG A 176 2.27 3.15 -20.47
CA ARG A 176 1.29 2.46 -21.30
C ARG A 176 1.90 1.31 -22.09
N VAL A 177 3.06 1.54 -22.69
CA VAL A 177 3.81 0.50 -23.44
C VAL A 177 4.27 -0.61 -22.50
N LYS A 178 4.84 -0.25 -21.32
CA LYS A 178 5.25 -1.22 -20.30
C LYS A 178 4.05 -2.09 -19.88
N ARG A 179 2.94 -1.49 -19.51
CA ARG A 179 1.73 -2.23 -19.13
C ARG A 179 1.26 -3.20 -20.22
N LYS A 180 1.23 -2.75 -21.47
CA LYS A 180 0.77 -3.58 -22.60
C LYS A 180 1.70 -4.75 -22.94
N ILE A 181 2.97 -4.64 -22.65
CA ILE A 181 3.99 -5.64 -23.01
C ILE A 181 4.41 -6.44 -21.78
N GLU A 182 4.78 -5.76 -20.68
CA GLU A 182 5.38 -6.42 -19.53
C GLU A 182 4.33 -7.16 -18.68
N ASP A 183 3.13 -6.60 -18.48
CA ASP A 183 2.13 -7.22 -17.60
C ASP A 183 1.65 -8.58 -18.10
N PRO A 184 1.31 -8.78 -19.40
CA PRO A 184 0.97 -10.10 -19.90
C PRO A 184 2.12 -11.12 -19.79
N LEU A 185 3.35 -10.70 -20.11
CA LEU A 185 4.53 -11.56 -19.96
C LEU A 185 4.78 -11.95 -18.50
N GLY A 186 4.69 -10.97 -17.61
CA GLY A 186 4.85 -11.19 -16.18
C GLY A 186 3.74 -12.07 -15.58
N PHE A 187 2.50 -11.91 -16.04
CA PHE A 187 1.38 -12.75 -15.63
C PHE A 187 1.60 -14.22 -16.05
N ASP A 188 1.93 -14.46 -17.32
CA ASP A 188 2.14 -15.81 -17.83
C ASP A 188 3.30 -16.52 -17.13
N TRP A 189 4.39 -15.82 -16.89
CA TRP A 189 5.52 -16.35 -16.15
C TRP A 189 5.14 -16.64 -14.69
N SER A 190 4.54 -15.67 -14.01
CA SER A 190 4.16 -15.79 -12.60
C SER A 190 3.18 -16.93 -12.36
N ARG A 191 2.17 -17.09 -13.23
CA ARG A 191 1.19 -18.18 -13.16
C ARG A 191 1.84 -19.56 -13.13
N GLN A 192 2.92 -19.75 -13.85
CA GLN A 192 3.64 -21.03 -13.95
C GLN A 192 4.62 -21.24 -12.80
N ASN A 193 4.98 -20.19 -12.05
CA ASN A 193 6.07 -20.20 -11.07
C ASN A 193 5.62 -19.89 -9.63
N VAL A 194 4.32 -19.95 -9.32
CA VAL A 194 3.83 -19.77 -7.96
C VAL A 194 4.29 -20.91 -7.05
N GLN A 195 4.92 -20.56 -5.92
CA GLN A 195 5.41 -21.54 -4.94
C GLN A 195 4.52 -21.55 -3.70
N GLY A 196 3.96 -22.69 -3.33
CA GLY A 196 3.22 -22.86 -2.08
C GLY A 196 4.11 -22.66 -0.85
N LEU A 197 3.64 -21.86 0.11
CA LEU A 197 4.34 -21.61 1.38
C LEU A 197 3.67 -22.27 2.58
N GLY A 198 2.44 -22.80 2.40
CA GLY A 198 1.60 -23.35 3.46
C GLY A 198 0.51 -22.34 3.90
N GLY A 199 -0.47 -22.83 4.67
CA GLY A 199 -1.56 -21.99 5.18
C GLY A 199 -2.39 -21.28 4.11
N GLY A 200 -2.49 -21.82 2.90
CA GLY A 200 -3.21 -21.20 1.77
C GLY A 200 -2.43 -20.07 1.08
N VAL A 201 -1.17 -19.82 1.46
CA VAL A 201 -0.32 -18.75 0.93
C VAL A 201 0.58 -19.25 -0.19
N GLY A 202 0.59 -18.56 -1.33
CA GLY A 202 1.52 -18.75 -2.44
C GLY A 202 2.48 -17.58 -2.59
N PHE A 203 3.75 -17.87 -2.84
CA PHE A 203 4.75 -16.87 -3.21
C PHE A 203 4.75 -16.65 -4.72
N VAL A 204 4.68 -15.41 -5.13
CA VAL A 204 4.78 -14.95 -6.52
C VAL A 204 6.05 -14.14 -6.65
N GLU A 205 6.96 -14.62 -7.47
CA GLU A 205 8.06 -13.82 -7.97
C GLU A 205 7.60 -13.17 -9.27
N THR A 206 7.65 -11.85 -9.35
CA THR A 206 7.31 -11.12 -10.57
C THR A 206 8.58 -10.61 -11.21
N VAL A 207 8.95 -11.17 -12.35
CA VAL A 207 10.20 -10.84 -13.04
C VAL A 207 10.07 -9.59 -13.90
N VAL A 208 8.86 -9.28 -14.35
CA VAL A 208 8.54 -8.12 -15.21
C VAL A 208 7.07 -7.74 -15.03
N GLY A 209 6.72 -6.48 -15.27
CA GLY A 209 5.37 -5.95 -15.17
C GLY A 209 5.00 -5.41 -13.78
N ASN A 210 3.75 -4.99 -13.63
CA ASN A 210 3.23 -4.43 -12.39
C ASN A 210 2.82 -5.54 -11.42
N ASN A 211 3.61 -5.74 -10.35
CA ASN A 211 3.39 -6.78 -9.35
C ASN A 211 1.96 -6.78 -8.79
N ASN A 212 1.41 -5.60 -8.49
CA ASN A 212 0.08 -5.50 -7.89
C ASN A 212 -1.00 -5.98 -8.86
N LEU A 213 -0.93 -5.57 -10.13
CA LEU A 213 -1.88 -5.98 -11.17
C LEU A 213 -1.76 -7.46 -11.48
N ILE A 214 -0.53 -7.98 -11.62
CA ILE A 214 -0.29 -9.41 -11.90
C ILE A 214 -0.83 -10.28 -10.77
N VAL A 215 -0.51 -9.96 -9.52
CA VAL A 215 -1.00 -10.71 -8.36
C VAL A 215 -2.52 -10.62 -8.25
N HIS A 216 -3.09 -9.45 -8.51
CA HIS A 216 -4.55 -9.29 -8.55
C HIS A 216 -5.18 -10.19 -9.61
N GLN A 217 -4.68 -10.17 -10.86
CA GLN A 217 -5.17 -11.03 -11.95
C GLN A 217 -5.05 -12.53 -11.62
N LEU A 218 -3.94 -12.96 -10.99
CA LEU A 218 -3.77 -14.36 -10.56
C LEU A 218 -4.86 -14.79 -9.59
N LEU A 219 -5.22 -13.93 -8.64
CA LEU A 219 -6.29 -14.17 -7.68
C LEU A 219 -7.67 -14.14 -8.34
N GLU A 220 -7.92 -13.13 -9.20
CA GLU A 220 -9.19 -12.93 -9.91
C GLU A 220 -9.54 -14.12 -10.78
N GLN A 221 -8.60 -14.53 -11.61
CA GLN A 221 -8.77 -15.65 -12.52
C GLN A 221 -8.64 -17.01 -11.84
N LYS A 222 -8.42 -17.04 -10.51
CA LYS A 222 -8.15 -18.27 -9.75
C LYS A 222 -7.06 -19.12 -10.42
N ALA A 223 -6.05 -18.45 -10.96
CA ALA A 223 -4.98 -19.07 -11.72
C ALA A 223 -4.01 -19.88 -10.85
N THR A 224 -4.19 -19.86 -9.52
CA THR A 224 -3.42 -20.63 -8.53
C THR A 224 -4.37 -21.21 -7.46
N PRO A 225 -3.98 -22.29 -6.76
CA PRO A 225 -4.79 -22.86 -5.69
C PRO A 225 -4.75 -22.07 -4.38
N HIS A 226 -4.04 -20.94 -4.33
CA HIS A 226 -3.80 -20.18 -3.11
C HIS A 226 -4.78 -19.01 -2.98
N SER A 227 -5.38 -18.84 -1.78
CA SER A 227 -6.30 -17.73 -1.47
C SER A 227 -5.57 -16.43 -1.14
N VAL A 228 -4.30 -16.53 -0.72
CA VAL A 228 -3.43 -15.39 -0.47
C VAL A 228 -2.17 -15.53 -1.30
N LEU A 229 -1.77 -14.46 -1.95
CA LEU A 229 -0.51 -14.38 -2.67
C LEU A 229 0.41 -13.36 -1.99
N VAL A 230 1.69 -13.70 -1.88
CA VAL A 230 2.74 -12.82 -1.34
C VAL A 230 3.81 -12.57 -2.37
N THR A 231 4.17 -11.29 -2.52
CA THR A 231 5.38 -10.85 -3.22
C THR A 231 6.42 -10.37 -2.22
N LEU A 232 7.69 -10.58 -2.51
CA LEU A 232 8.79 -10.19 -1.65
C LEU A 232 9.71 -9.26 -2.42
N TYR A 233 10.12 -8.17 -1.80
CA TYR A 233 11.11 -7.28 -2.37
C TYR A 233 12.11 -6.81 -1.31
N ARG A 234 13.36 -6.64 -1.72
CA ARG A 234 14.44 -6.17 -0.87
C ARG A 234 14.70 -4.70 -1.16
N ARG A 235 14.63 -3.86 -0.13
CA ARG A 235 15.01 -2.45 -0.23
C ARG A 235 16.54 -2.29 -0.29
N THR A 236 17.00 -1.13 -0.73
CA THR A 236 18.44 -0.78 -0.81
C THR A 236 19.14 -0.86 0.55
N ASN A 237 18.42 -0.58 1.65
CA ASN A 237 18.91 -0.72 3.02
C ASN A 237 18.98 -2.18 3.53
N GLY A 238 18.70 -3.16 2.67
CA GLY A 238 18.75 -4.59 2.99
C GLY A 238 17.51 -5.16 3.68
N ILE A 239 16.49 -4.34 3.98
CA ILE A 239 15.24 -4.78 4.59
C ILE A 239 14.39 -5.51 3.53
N VAL A 240 13.82 -6.66 3.90
CA VAL A 240 12.86 -7.38 3.06
C VAL A 240 11.45 -7.04 3.48
N ILE A 241 10.62 -6.71 2.51
CA ILE A 241 9.20 -6.42 2.68
C ILE A 241 8.39 -7.54 2.02
N ALA A 242 7.35 -8.01 2.72
CA ALA A 242 6.34 -8.90 2.17
C ALA A 242 5.05 -8.11 1.92
N SER A 243 4.52 -8.23 0.70
CA SER A 243 3.22 -7.67 0.33
C SER A 243 2.24 -8.81 0.09
N PHE A 244 1.18 -8.86 0.88
CA PHE A 244 0.14 -9.88 0.82
C PHE A 244 -1.08 -9.34 0.11
N ARG A 245 -1.68 -10.16 -0.75
CA ARG A 245 -2.93 -9.86 -1.45
C ARG A 245 -3.88 -11.03 -1.33
N SER A 246 -5.17 -10.74 -1.19
CA SER A 246 -6.27 -11.74 -1.20
C SER A 246 -7.52 -11.11 -1.78
N ARG A 247 -8.55 -11.92 -2.02
CA ARG A 247 -9.86 -11.42 -2.46
C ARG A 247 -10.91 -11.41 -1.34
N ASN A 248 -10.72 -12.25 -0.33
CA ASN A 248 -11.76 -12.52 0.67
C ASN A 248 -11.34 -12.03 2.08
N GLY A 249 -10.42 -11.06 2.16
CA GLY A 249 -10.02 -10.42 3.42
C GLY A 249 -8.96 -11.17 4.23
N GLU A 250 -8.31 -12.20 3.66
CA GLU A 250 -7.32 -12.98 4.40
C GLU A 250 -5.93 -12.32 4.49
N ALA A 251 -5.62 -11.38 3.58
CA ALA A 251 -4.28 -10.78 3.50
C ALA A 251 -3.85 -10.11 4.81
N LEU A 252 -4.74 -9.35 5.45
CA LEU A 252 -4.47 -8.69 6.73
C LEU A 252 -4.16 -9.73 7.82
N LYS A 253 -4.99 -10.77 7.95
CA LYS A 253 -4.81 -11.83 8.96
C LYS A 253 -3.48 -12.56 8.80
N ILE A 254 -3.00 -12.70 7.55
CA ILE A 254 -1.69 -13.30 7.30
C ILE A 254 -0.58 -12.30 7.64
N ALA A 255 -0.69 -11.03 7.24
CA ALA A 255 0.30 -10.01 7.55
C ALA A 255 0.49 -9.80 9.07
N GLU A 256 -0.58 -9.83 9.86
CA GLU A 256 -0.55 -9.74 11.32
C GLU A 256 0.32 -10.81 11.98
N LYS A 257 0.41 -12.03 11.41
CA LYS A 257 1.34 -13.08 11.89
C LYS A 257 2.80 -12.65 11.81
N PHE A 258 3.11 -11.66 11.00
CA PHE A 258 4.42 -11.07 10.79
C PHE A 258 4.53 -9.66 11.36
N GLN A 259 3.63 -9.27 12.29
CA GLN A 259 3.55 -7.93 12.88
C GLN A 259 3.36 -6.83 11.80
N GLY A 260 2.67 -7.20 10.72
CA GLY A 260 2.30 -6.31 9.62
C GLY A 260 0.93 -5.68 9.82
N GLY A 261 0.49 -4.96 8.79
CA GLY A 261 -0.81 -4.29 8.76
C GLY A 261 -1.21 -3.90 7.34
N GLY A 262 -2.32 -3.19 7.23
CA GLY A 262 -2.89 -2.75 5.96
C GLY A 262 -4.40 -2.97 5.90
N HIS A 263 -4.91 -3.20 4.70
CA HIS A 263 -6.33 -3.47 4.44
C HIS A 263 -6.61 -4.98 4.37
N ALA A 264 -7.87 -5.36 4.49
CA ALA A 264 -8.30 -6.77 4.46
C ALA A 264 -7.74 -7.56 3.27
N ASN A 265 -7.76 -6.98 2.07
CA ASN A 265 -7.28 -7.61 0.84
C ASN A 265 -5.85 -7.21 0.42
N ALA A 266 -5.25 -6.21 1.08
CA ALA A 266 -3.94 -5.65 0.72
C ALA A 266 -3.17 -5.25 1.97
N ALA A 267 -2.24 -6.08 2.40
CA ALA A 267 -1.49 -5.87 3.63
C ALA A 267 0.00 -6.12 3.42
N GLY A 268 0.83 -5.59 4.29
CA GLY A 268 2.27 -5.74 4.21
C GLY A 268 2.92 -6.01 5.55
N ALA A 269 4.11 -6.60 5.52
CA ALA A 269 4.91 -6.80 6.71
C ALA A 269 6.40 -6.58 6.40
N THR A 270 7.11 -6.01 7.37
CA THR A 270 8.55 -5.90 7.32
C THR A 270 9.17 -7.14 7.95
N MET A 271 10.01 -7.84 7.21
CA MET A 271 10.68 -9.02 7.74
C MET A 271 11.70 -8.63 8.83
N PRO A 272 11.95 -9.52 9.80
CA PRO A 272 12.95 -9.28 10.84
C PRO A 272 14.33 -8.98 10.26
N LYS A 273 15.15 -8.23 10.98
CA LYS A 273 16.53 -7.88 10.56
C LYS A 273 17.45 -9.08 10.30
N THR A 274 17.10 -10.25 10.82
CA THR A 274 17.80 -11.51 10.56
C THR A 274 17.54 -12.07 9.17
N VAL A 275 16.45 -11.65 8.52
CA VAL A 275 16.09 -12.01 7.14
C VAL A 275 16.74 -10.99 6.20
N ARG A 276 17.75 -11.42 5.44
CA ARG A 276 18.59 -10.52 4.66
C ARG A 276 18.33 -10.55 3.15
N ASN A 277 17.65 -11.58 2.68
CA ASN A 277 17.39 -11.82 1.26
C ASN A 277 16.06 -12.56 1.07
N ILE A 278 15.62 -12.72 -0.17
CA ILE A 278 14.36 -13.38 -0.52
C ILE A 278 14.36 -14.87 -0.09
N PRO A 279 15.41 -15.69 -0.33
CA PRO A 279 15.45 -17.06 0.16
C PRO A 279 15.25 -17.18 1.68
N ASP A 280 15.92 -16.33 2.48
CA ASP A 280 15.75 -16.32 3.94
C ASP A 280 14.30 -15.97 4.31
N ALA A 281 13.66 -15.02 3.60
CA ALA A 281 12.28 -14.63 3.81
C ALA A 281 11.33 -15.80 3.54
N LEU A 282 11.53 -16.56 2.47
CA LEU A 282 10.71 -17.73 2.15
C LEU A 282 10.81 -18.81 3.23
N ILE A 283 12.02 -19.07 3.75
CA ILE A 283 12.21 -20.00 4.88
C ILE A 283 11.48 -19.49 6.12
N TYR A 284 11.65 -18.22 6.45
CA TYR A 284 11.01 -17.60 7.60
C TYR A 284 9.48 -17.66 7.53
N ILE A 285 8.89 -17.28 6.38
CA ILE A 285 7.45 -17.30 6.16
C ILE A 285 6.91 -18.72 6.26
N ARG A 286 7.56 -19.71 5.61
CA ARG A 286 7.15 -21.11 5.71
C ARG A 286 7.14 -21.60 7.15
N LYS A 287 8.14 -21.23 7.96
CA LYS A 287 8.22 -21.60 9.38
C LYS A 287 7.06 -21.06 10.19
N ILE A 288 6.67 -19.80 9.95
CA ILE A 288 5.55 -19.15 10.69
C ILE A 288 4.20 -19.70 10.22
N LEU A 289 4.05 -19.97 8.92
CA LEU A 289 2.79 -20.49 8.37
C LEU A 289 2.55 -21.98 8.67
N ASN A 290 3.62 -22.73 8.92
CA ASN A 290 3.57 -24.18 9.23
C ASN A 290 4.27 -24.44 10.57
N PRO A 291 3.71 -23.98 11.69
CA PRO A 291 4.30 -24.22 13.00
C PRO A 291 4.40 -25.73 13.25
N LEU A 292 5.56 -26.17 13.73
CA LEU A 292 5.70 -27.56 14.19
C LEU A 292 4.66 -27.80 15.29
N PRO A 293 4.04 -29.00 15.32
CA PRO A 293 3.12 -29.35 16.40
C PRO A 293 3.86 -29.20 17.74
N THR A 294 3.20 -28.58 18.70
CA THR A 294 3.72 -28.54 20.08
C THR A 294 3.96 -29.96 20.56
N ARG A 295 4.92 -30.16 21.47
CA ARG A 295 5.23 -31.49 22.03
C ARG A 295 3.97 -32.21 22.53
N GLN A 296 3.02 -31.49 23.08
CA GLN A 296 1.70 -31.98 23.51
C GLN A 296 0.83 -32.37 22.31
N GLY A 297 0.79 -31.55 21.26
CA GLY A 297 0.02 -31.87 20.05
C GLY A 297 0.59 -33.07 19.27
N ALA A 298 1.92 -33.24 19.28
CA ALA A 298 2.56 -34.41 18.70
C ALA A 298 2.23 -35.69 19.49
N LEU A 299 2.21 -35.63 20.82
CA LEU A 299 1.77 -36.75 21.66
C LEU A 299 0.32 -37.12 21.45
N ASN A 300 -0.60 -36.16 21.43
CA ASN A 300 -2.03 -36.37 21.16
C ASN A 300 -2.28 -36.98 19.77
N SER A 301 -1.49 -36.57 18.75
CA SER A 301 -1.56 -37.12 17.41
C SER A 301 -1.08 -38.57 17.36
N LEU A 302 0.00 -38.91 18.10
CA LEU A 302 0.46 -40.29 18.24
C LEU A 302 -0.55 -41.13 19.00
N GLU A 303 -1.09 -40.66 20.10
CA GLU A 303 -2.14 -41.35 20.85
C GLU A 303 -3.36 -41.64 20.00
N SER A 304 -3.82 -40.65 19.19
CA SER A 304 -4.93 -40.86 18.25
C SER A 304 -4.61 -41.87 17.16
N ALA A 305 -3.37 -41.90 16.66
CA ALA A 305 -2.93 -42.86 15.67
C ALA A 305 -2.86 -44.30 16.25
N PHE A 306 -2.39 -44.47 17.48
CA PHE A 306 -2.38 -45.74 18.17
C PHE A 306 -3.80 -46.22 18.47
N ALA A 307 -4.69 -45.35 18.93
CA ALA A 307 -6.10 -45.69 19.16
C ALA A 307 -6.81 -46.15 17.86
N ALA A 308 -6.46 -45.57 16.72
CA ALA A 308 -7.01 -46.00 15.42
C ALA A 308 -6.46 -47.36 14.94
N LEU A 309 -5.28 -47.77 15.41
CA LEU A 309 -4.72 -49.11 15.12
C LEU A 309 -5.35 -50.18 16.01
N ASP A 310 -5.64 -49.88 17.28
CA ASP A 310 -6.29 -50.81 18.21
C ASP A 310 -7.75 -51.15 17.80
N THR A 311 -8.42 -50.24 17.07
CA THR A 311 -9.78 -50.49 16.57
C THR A 311 -9.83 -51.39 15.32
N LYS A 312 -8.70 -51.82 14.77
CA LYS A 312 -8.55 -52.76 13.65
C LYS A 312 -8.05 -54.14 14.09
N ALA A 313 -8.47 -54.61 15.23
CA ALA A 313 -8.27 -56.02 15.55
C ALA A 313 -9.14 -56.89 14.65
N PRO A 314 -8.63 -58.00 14.08
CA PRO A 314 -9.37 -58.83 13.15
C PRO A 314 -10.45 -59.58 13.91
N GLY A 315 -11.70 -59.27 13.56
CA GLY A 315 -12.84 -60.10 13.91
C GLY A 315 -12.76 -61.41 13.12
N ASP A 316 -12.84 -62.47 13.84
CA ASP A 316 -12.81 -63.88 13.50
C ASP A 316 -13.50 -64.31 12.21
N SER A 317 -12.82 -65.26 11.53
CA SER A 317 -13.27 -66.38 10.67
C SER A 317 -14.44 -66.18 9.73
#